data_2bcce0fb15ba88b2ca4b1583f152b11c
#
_entry.id   2bcce0fb15ba88b2ca4b1583f152b11c
#
_cell.length_a   1.000
_cell.length_b   1.000
_cell.length_c   1.000
_cell.angle_alpha   90.00
_cell.angle_beta   90.00
_cell.angle_gamma   90.00
#
_symmetry.space_group_name_H-M   'P 1'
#
loop_
_entity.id
_entity.type
_entity.pdbx_description
1 polymer ?
#
loop_
_entity_poly.entity_id
_entity_poly.type
_entity_poly.pdbx_seq_one_letter_code
_entity_poly.pdbx_strand_id
1 'polypeptide(L)'
;IDQLRPDSISSAQRALPPICIVGLGLIGGSIMRDLAAENITVFGYTHTKAGVRAATREGFDAHNDLTAVLSRASSTNALIIIAVPMHAVADILDAIAMYAPNCGITDVVSVKQGVYELIQERDMQIRYVGGHPMSGTEDSGWGASK
;
A
#
# COMPACT_ATOMS: atom_id res chain seq x y z
N ILE A 1 -3.14 19.08 -30.28
CA ILE A 1 -3.81 19.52 -29.07
C ILE A 1 -4.75 18.46 -28.57
N ASP A 2 -5.61 18.00 -29.42
CA ASP A 2 -6.50 16.89 -29.06
C ASP A 2 -5.70 15.66 -28.69
N GLN A 3 -4.59 15.46 -29.35
CA GLN A 3 -3.71 14.35 -29.05
C GLN A 3 -3.07 14.52 -27.69
N LEU A 4 -2.80 15.76 -27.31
CA LEU A 4 -2.15 16.00 -26.03
C LEU A 4 -3.03 15.59 -24.87
N ARG A 5 -4.33 15.84 -24.96
CA ARG A 5 -5.21 15.49 -23.86
C ARG A 5 -5.27 13.99 -23.59
N PRO A 6 -5.51 13.14 -24.58
CA PRO A 6 -5.44 11.71 -24.35
C PRO A 6 -4.06 11.27 -23.89
N ASP A 7 -3.04 11.87 -24.48
CA ASP A 7 -1.68 11.55 -24.09
C ASP A 7 -1.40 11.94 -22.67
N SER A 8 -1.92 13.11 -22.25
CA SER A 8 -1.73 13.55 -20.88
C SER A 8 -2.38 12.59 -19.89
N ILE A 9 -3.59 12.13 -20.17
CA ILE A 9 -4.27 11.18 -19.31
C ILE A 9 -3.48 9.88 -19.25
N SER A 10 -3.07 9.38 -20.39
CA SER A 10 -2.26 8.18 -20.45
C SER A 10 -0.96 8.33 -19.69
N SER A 11 -0.31 9.48 -19.86
CA SER A 11 0.94 9.75 -19.18
C SER A 11 0.74 9.81 -17.69
N ALA A 12 -0.35 10.42 -17.24
CA ALA A 12 -0.65 10.49 -15.81
C ALA A 12 -0.84 9.10 -15.23
N GLN A 13 -1.57 8.23 -15.94
CA GLN A 13 -1.76 6.85 -15.47
C GLN A 13 -0.44 6.10 -15.46
N ARG A 14 0.37 6.28 -16.50
CA ARG A 14 1.65 5.62 -16.54
C ARG A 14 2.63 6.16 -15.52
N ALA A 15 2.42 7.42 -15.10
CA ALA A 15 3.27 8.03 -14.10
C ALA A 15 2.92 7.56 -12.68
N LEU A 16 1.79 6.90 -12.50
CA LEU A 16 1.46 6.33 -11.20
C LEU A 16 2.48 5.27 -10.84
N PRO A 17 3.00 5.30 -9.62
CA PRO A 17 3.95 4.28 -9.22
C PRO A 17 3.25 2.95 -9.09
N PRO A 18 4.00 1.86 -9.17
CA PRO A 18 3.44 0.58 -8.77
C PRO A 18 2.97 0.66 -7.33
N ILE A 19 2.04 -0.21 -6.97
CA ILE A 19 1.49 -0.26 -5.62
C ILE A 19 1.93 -1.56 -4.98
N CYS A 20 2.49 -1.46 -3.79
CA CYS A 20 2.89 -2.62 -3.00
C CYS A 20 1.98 -2.72 -1.80
N ILE A 21 1.23 -3.81 -1.69
CA ILE A 21 0.30 -3.99 -0.58
C ILE A 21 0.91 -4.97 0.40
N VAL A 22 1.13 -4.53 1.63
CA VAL A 22 1.66 -5.38 2.69
C VAL A 22 0.50 -5.84 3.56
N GLY A 23 0.11 -7.09 3.37
CA GLY A 23 -1.02 -7.68 4.07
C GLY A 23 -2.18 -7.94 3.12
N LEU A 24 -2.30 -9.17 2.64
CA LEU A 24 -3.35 -9.52 1.68
C LEU A 24 -4.48 -10.27 2.37
N GLY A 25 -4.97 -9.72 3.47
CA GLY A 25 -6.17 -10.21 4.09
C GLY A 25 -7.40 -9.68 3.35
N LEU A 26 -8.50 -9.53 4.08
CA LEU A 26 -9.76 -9.14 3.47
C LEU A 26 -9.65 -7.76 2.81
N ILE A 27 -9.14 -6.78 3.53
CA ILE A 27 -9.06 -5.41 3.01
C ILE A 27 -7.95 -5.26 1.98
N GLY A 28 -6.75 -5.76 2.30
CA GLY A 28 -5.62 -5.68 1.37
C GLY A 28 -5.90 -6.40 0.07
N GLY A 29 -6.51 -7.57 0.16
CA GLY A 29 -6.89 -8.32 -1.04
C GLY A 29 -7.92 -7.61 -1.88
N SER A 30 -8.88 -6.96 -1.22
CA SER A 30 -9.90 -6.20 -1.93
C SER A 30 -9.27 -5.03 -2.70
N ILE A 31 -8.33 -4.32 -2.06
CA ILE A 31 -7.64 -3.22 -2.72
C ILE A 31 -6.85 -3.74 -3.92
N MET A 32 -6.17 -4.87 -3.75
CA MET A 32 -5.40 -5.45 -4.85
C MET A 32 -6.29 -5.77 -6.05
N ARG A 33 -7.48 -6.33 -5.81
CA ARG A 33 -8.40 -6.64 -6.89
C ARG A 33 -8.87 -5.37 -7.60
N ASP A 34 -9.20 -4.35 -6.83
CA ASP A 34 -9.68 -3.09 -7.42
C ASP A 34 -8.61 -2.42 -8.26
N LEU A 35 -7.38 -2.37 -7.75
CA LEU A 35 -6.28 -1.73 -8.48
C LEU A 35 -5.93 -2.52 -9.74
N ALA A 36 -5.92 -3.84 -9.66
CA ALA A 36 -5.64 -4.66 -10.83
C ALA A 36 -6.72 -4.48 -11.89
N ALA A 37 -7.97 -4.32 -11.48
CA ALA A 37 -9.07 -4.09 -12.42
C ALA A 37 -8.91 -2.77 -13.17
N GLU A 38 -8.20 -1.80 -12.57
CA GLU A 38 -7.92 -0.52 -13.19
C GLU A 38 -6.60 -0.53 -13.97
N ASN A 39 -6.00 -1.70 -14.15
CA ASN A 39 -4.73 -1.87 -14.86
C ASN A 39 -3.56 -1.15 -14.18
N ILE A 40 -3.63 -0.99 -12.87
CA ILE A 40 -2.53 -0.43 -12.09
C ILE A 40 -1.62 -1.59 -11.70
N THR A 41 -0.31 -1.39 -11.84
CA THR A 41 0.65 -2.40 -11.44
C THR A 41 0.60 -2.56 -9.92
N VAL A 42 0.25 -3.75 -9.47
CA VAL A 42 0.12 -4.02 -8.04
C VAL A 42 0.75 -5.37 -7.72
N PHE A 43 1.46 -5.42 -6.60
CA PHE A 43 1.99 -6.67 -6.06
C PHE A 43 1.87 -6.61 -4.55
N GLY A 44 1.99 -7.74 -3.90
CA GLY A 44 1.73 -7.74 -2.47
C GLY A 44 2.42 -8.83 -1.70
N TYR A 45 2.36 -8.67 -0.40
CA TYR A 45 2.93 -9.58 0.57
C TYR A 45 1.83 -10.12 1.48
N THR A 46 1.84 -11.43 1.72
CA THR A 46 1.07 -12.05 2.78
C THR A 46 1.99 -13.04 3.50
N HIS A 47 1.78 -13.19 4.80
CA HIS A 47 2.71 -13.98 5.60
C HIS A 47 2.47 -15.50 5.50
N THR A 48 1.38 -15.93 4.88
CA THR A 48 1.09 -17.37 4.80
C THR A 48 1.22 -17.91 3.38
N LYS A 49 1.67 -19.16 3.30
CA LYS A 49 1.73 -19.82 1.99
C LYS A 49 0.34 -20.02 1.40
N ALA A 50 -0.64 -20.27 2.25
CA ALA A 50 -2.02 -20.42 1.79
C ALA A 50 -2.53 -19.14 1.15
N GLY A 51 -2.20 -17.99 1.74
CA GLY A 51 -2.57 -16.70 1.17
C GLY A 51 -1.92 -16.45 -0.17
N VAL A 52 -0.63 -16.80 -0.30
CA VAL A 52 0.07 -16.68 -1.58
C VAL A 52 -0.62 -17.54 -2.64
N ARG A 53 -0.91 -18.80 -2.28
CA ARG A 53 -1.55 -19.70 -3.24
C ARG A 53 -2.92 -19.19 -3.68
N ALA A 54 -3.70 -18.69 -2.72
CA ALA A 54 -5.04 -18.19 -3.04
C ALA A 54 -4.98 -17.00 -4.01
N ALA A 55 -4.11 -16.04 -3.71
CA ALA A 55 -3.97 -14.86 -4.56
C ALA A 55 -3.41 -15.22 -5.93
N THR A 56 -2.39 -16.06 -5.96
CA THR A 56 -1.76 -16.47 -7.21
C THR A 56 -2.75 -17.23 -8.09
N ARG A 57 -3.61 -18.04 -7.47
CA ARG A 57 -4.63 -18.78 -8.22
C ARG A 57 -5.59 -17.84 -8.94
N GLU A 58 -5.83 -16.66 -8.39
CA GLU A 58 -6.66 -15.64 -9.03
C GLU A 58 -5.87 -14.76 -10.00
N GLY A 59 -4.59 -15.03 -10.18
CA GLY A 59 -3.77 -14.28 -11.12
C GLY A 59 -3.07 -13.07 -10.53
N PHE A 60 -3.04 -12.93 -9.21
CA PHE A 60 -2.40 -11.79 -8.57
C PHE A 60 -0.94 -12.10 -8.22
N ASP A 61 -0.14 -11.04 -8.14
CA ASP A 61 1.30 -11.12 -7.89
C ASP A 61 1.55 -11.01 -6.39
N ALA A 62 1.52 -12.15 -5.72
CA ALA A 62 1.60 -12.20 -4.26
C ALA A 62 2.73 -13.11 -3.81
N HIS A 63 3.40 -12.72 -2.74
CA HIS A 63 4.56 -13.42 -2.22
C HIS A 63 4.57 -13.40 -0.71
N ASN A 64 5.33 -14.32 -0.11
CA ASN A 64 5.45 -14.36 1.35
C ASN A 64 6.87 -14.07 1.85
N ASP A 65 7.69 -13.47 1.00
CA ASP A 65 9.04 -13.03 1.37
C ASP A 65 9.03 -11.51 1.47
N LEU A 66 8.91 -10.99 2.68
CA LEU A 66 8.77 -9.56 2.90
C LEU A 66 9.99 -8.79 2.39
N THR A 67 11.18 -9.31 2.62
CA THR A 67 12.41 -8.65 2.16
C THR A 67 12.40 -8.51 0.65
N ALA A 68 12.05 -9.57 -0.06
CA ALA A 68 12.02 -9.54 -1.52
C ALA A 68 10.95 -8.57 -2.02
N VAL A 69 9.77 -8.57 -1.40
CA VAL A 69 8.68 -7.68 -1.79
C VAL A 69 9.08 -6.22 -1.58
N LEU A 70 9.67 -5.90 -0.43
CA LEU A 70 10.07 -4.53 -0.14
C LEU A 70 11.25 -4.08 -1.00
N SER A 71 12.17 -4.98 -1.31
CA SER A 71 13.28 -4.66 -2.21
C SER A 71 12.75 -4.31 -3.60
N ARG A 72 11.75 -5.05 -4.06
CA ARG A 72 11.10 -4.73 -5.33
C ARG A 72 10.37 -3.39 -5.26
N ALA A 73 9.72 -3.10 -4.13
CA ALA A 73 9.08 -1.81 -3.95
C ALA A 73 10.09 -0.68 -4.05
N SER A 74 11.25 -0.86 -3.43
CA SER A 74 12.32 0.14 -3.48
C SER A 74 12.80 0.36 -4.91
N SER A 75 13.05 -0.73 -5.64
CA SER A 75 13.61 -0.62 -6.99
C SER A 75 12.62 -0.01 -7.99
N THR A 76 11.33 -0.08 -7.71
CA THR A 76 10.30 0.47 -8.59
C THR A 76 9.70 1.77 -8.07
N ASN A 77 10.17 2.26 -6.93
CA ASN A 77 9.61 3.43 -6.25
C ASN A 77 8.12 3.28 -6.01
N ALA A 78 7.72 2.10 -5.57
CA ALA A 78 6.31 1.81 -5.34
C ALA A 78 5.77 2.59 -4.15
N LEU A 79 4.47 2.83 -4.16
CA LEU A 79 3.77 3.30 -2.98
C LEU A 79 3.39 2.07 -2.16
N ILE A 80 3.73 2.08 -0.88
CA ILE A 80 3.46 0.95 0.01
C ILE A 80 2.17 1.21 0.79
N ILE A 81 1.23 0.29 0.68
CA ILE A 81 -0.03 0.35 1.44
C ILE A 81 0.05 -0.71 2.53
N ILE A 82 -0.01 -0.27 3.79
CA ILE A 82 0.05 -1.18 4.92
C ILE A 82 -1.36 -1.60 5.30
N ALA A 83 -1.63 -2.90 5.21
CA ALA A 83 -2.95 -3.46 5.49
C ALA A 83 -2.86 -4.65 6.43
N VAL A 84 -1.92 -4.60 7.38
CA VAL A 84 -1.76 -5.62 8.40
C VAL A 84 -2.48 -5.20 9.68
N PRO A 85 -2.75 -6.13 10.61
CA PRO A 85 -3.30 -5.75 11.91
C PRO A 85 -2.34 -4.82 12.66
N MET A 86 -2.90 -4.01 13.54
CA MET A 86 -2.12 -2.99 14.26
C MET A 86 -0.88 -3.58 14.95
N HIS A 87 -1.00 -4.77 15.52
CA HIS A 87 0.12 -5.36 16.25
C HIS A 87 1.31 -5.70 15.35
N ALA A 88 1.11 -5.77 14.04
CA ALA A 88 2.18 -6.08 13.10
C ALA A 88 2.78 -4.84 12.45
N VAL A 89 2.19 -3.66 12.67
CA VAL A 89 2.61 -2.46 11.95
C VAL A 89 4.04 -2.07 12.28
N ALA A 90 4.43 -2.14 13.55
CA ALA A 90 5.78 -1.72 13.95
C ALA A 90 6.86 -2.49 13.20
N ASP A 91 6.72 -3.82 13.13
CA ASP A 91 7.70 -4.65 12.43
C ASP A 91 7.73 -4.34 10.94
N ILE A 92 6.57 -4.07 10.36
CA ILE A 92 6.50 -3.73 8.95
C ILE A 92 7.20 -2.39 8.68
N LEU A 93 6.97 -1.39 9.54
CA LEU A 93 7.64 -0.10 9.38
C LEU A 93 9.15 -0.24 9.50
N ASP A 94 9.62 -1.07 10.43
CA ASP A 94 11.05 -1.30 10.58
C ASP A 94 11.63 -1.94 9.32
N ALA A 95 10.92 -2.89 8.74
CA ALA A 95 11.36 -3.52 7.50
C ALA A 95 11.36 -2.52 6.34
N ILE A 96 10.36 -1.67 6.25
CA ILE A 96 10.29 -0.65 5.21
C ILE A 96 11.47 0.32 5.34
N ALA A 97 11.80 0.73 6.56
CA ALA A 97 12.93 1.62 6.77
C ALA A 97 14.23 1.00 6.30
N MET A 98 14.36 -0.32 6.43
CA MET A 98 15.58 -1.02 6.06
C MET A 98 15.64 -1.33 4.56
N TYR A 99 14.55 -1.81 3.98
CA TYR A 99 14.58 -2.36 2.62
C TYR A 99 13.94 -1.45 1.57
N ALA A 100 13.11 -0.49 1.99
CA ALA A 100 12.44 0.40 1.04
C ALA A 100 12.43 1.83 1.58
N PRO A 101 13.62 2.40 1.86
CA PRO A 101 13.68 3.73 2.50
C PRO A 101 13.21 4.86 1.59
N ASN A 102 13.08 4.62 0.31
CA ASN A 102 12.68 5.63 -0.68
C ASN A 102 11.20 5.64 -0.98
N CYS A 103 10.43 4.68 -0.45
CA CYS A 103 9.03 4.53 -0.84
C CYS A 103 8.11 5.40 0.02
N GLY A 104 7.06 5.94 -0.62
CA GLY A 104 5.96 6.54 0.11
C GLY A 104 5.14 5.47 0.79
N ILE A 105 4.47 5.83 1.88
CA ILE A 105 3.75 4.89 2.72
C ILE A 105 2.36 5.44 3.00
N THR A 106 1.35 4.58 2.91
CA THR A 106 0.03 4.89 3.43
C THR A 106 -0.50 3.63 4.10
N ASP A 107 -1.65 3.71 4.73
CA ASP A 107 -2.21 2.56 5.43
C ASP A 107 -3.72 2.55 5.38
N VAL A 108 -4.28 1.37 5.66
CA VAL A 108 -5.72 1.19 5.82
C VAL A 108 -6.00 0.52 7.17
N VAL A 109 -5.12 0.76 8.13
CA VAL A 109 -5.27 0.20 9.47
C VAL A 109 -6.33 0.99 10.23
N SER A 110 -7.16 0.27 10.98
CA SER A 110 -8.32 0.92 11.62
C SER A 110 -7.95 1.84 12.79
N VAL A 111 -6.81 1.61 13.42
CA VAL A 111 -6.39 2.41 14.58
C VAL A 111 -5.35 3.44 14.13
N LYS A 112 -5.82 4.57 13.62
CA LYS A 112 -4.95 5.57 13.00
C LYS A 112 -3.97 6.21 13.98
N GLN A 113 -4.42 6.49 15.19
CA GLN A 113 -3.57 7.14 16.18
C GLN A 113 -2.32 6.31 16.45
N GLY A 114 -2.48 5.00 16.62
CA GLY A 114 -1.34 4.14 16.86
C GLY A 114 -0.37 4.10 15.70
N VAL A 115 -0.89 4.06 14.48
CA VAL A 115 -0.03 4.04 13.29
C VAL A 115 0.79 5.32 13.22
N TYR A 116 0.15 6.46 13.43
CA TYR A 116 0.85 7.75 13.33
C TYR A 116 1.96 7.86 14.37
N GLU A 117 1.70 7.38 15.59
CA GLU A 117 2.72 7.39 16.63
C GLU A 117 3.93 6.54 16.24
N LEU A 118 3.69 5.36 15.68
CA LEU A 118 4.78 4.51 15.22
C LEU A 118 5.58 5.15 14.09
N ILE A 119 4.91 5.86 13.21
CA ILE A 119 5.55 6.57 12.11
C ILE A 119 6.42 7.69 12.64
N GLN A 120 5.92 8.46 13.63
CA GLN A 120 6.70 9.54 14.24
C GLN A 120 7.93 9.01 14.97
N GLU A 121 7.77 7.90 15.70
CA GLU A 121 8.89 7.30 16.44
C GLU A 121 10.04 6.91 15.51
N ARG A 122 9.71 6.58 14.26
CA ARG A 122 10.69 6.15 13.26
C ARG A 122 11.09 7.26 12.30
N ASP A 123 10.60 8.49 12.55
CA ASP A 123 10.92 9.66 11.74
C ASP A 123 10.58 9.44 10.26
N MET A 124 9.44 8.83 10.01
CA MET A 124 9.00 8.48 8.66
C MET A 124 7.85 9.35 8.18
N GLN A 125 7.49 10.40 8.92
CA GLN A 125 6.29 11.16 8.61
C GLN A 125 6.34 11.88 7.27
N ILE A 126 7.52 12.22 6.78
CA ILE A 126 7.64 12.87 5.48
C ILE A 126 7.18 11.94 4.36
N ARG A 127 7.42 10.64 4.52
CA ARG A 127 7.04 9.65 3.52
C ARG A 127 5.62 9.14 3.69
N TYR A 128 5.00 9.46 4.81
CA TYR A 128 3.70 8.91 5.14
C TYR A 128 2.58 9.81 4.63
N VAL A 129 1.70 9.22 3.82
CA VAL A 129 0.49 9.90 3.38
C VAL A 129 -0.65 9.23 4.12
N GLY A 130 -1.09 9.86 5.18
CA GLY A 130 -2.12 9.29 6.01
C GLY A 130 -3.43 9.19 5.27
N GLY A 131 -4.10 8.11 5.52
CA GLY A 131 -5.44 8.00 5.01
C GLY A 131 -6.41 8.82 5.84
N HIS A 132 -5.94 9.67 6.66
CA HIS A 132 -6.72 10.35 7.59
C HIS A 132 -7.40 11.57 7.28
N PRO A 133 -7.29 11.42 7.56
CA PRO A 133 -7.80 12.09 7.76
C PRO A 133 -8.41 12.45 7.84
N MET A 134 -8.56 12.30 7.60
CA MET A 134 -9.05 12.60 7.66
C MET A 134 -9.67 12.61 8.23
N SER A 135 -9.68 12.70 8.41
CA SER A 135 -10.08 12.69 8.96
C SER A 135 -10.58 12.69 9.67
N GLY A 136 -10.65 12.86 9.82
CA GLY A 136 -11.14 12.75 10.41
C GLY A 136 -11.75 12.80 10.97
N THR A 137 -11.84 12.88 10.81
CA THR A 137 -12.42 12.72 11.25
C THR A 137 -13.12 12.28 11.44
N GLU A 138 -13.17 12.31 11.21
CA GLU A 138 -13.84 11.82 11.32
C GLU A 138 -14.40 11.15 11.16
N ASP A 139 -14.29 11.17 10.81
CA ASP A 139 -14.86 10.52 10.56
C ASP A 139 -15.24 10.04 10.25
N SER A 140 -15.10 10.29 10.17
CA SER A 140 -15.46 9.81 9.79
C SER A 140 -15.71 9.60 9.09
N GLY A 141 -15.53 9.81 8.83
CA GLY A 141 -15.82 9.58 8.12
C GLY A 141 -15.85 9.41 7.14
N TRP A 142 -15.53 9.65 6.74
CA TRP A 142 -15.52 9.18 5.63
C TRP A 142 -16.07 8.07 5.23
N GLY A 143 -16.13 7.94 6.03
CA GLY A 143 -16.51 7.19 5.98
C GLY A 143 -17.28 6.99 5.86
N ALA A 144 -17.35 7.46 6.20
CA ALA A 144 -18.01 7.31 6.22
C ALA A 144 -18.50 7.44 5.32
N SER A 145 -18.13 7.64 4.85
CA SER A 145 -18.44 7.55 4.17
C SER A 145 -18.82 7.09 3.62
N LYS A 146 -18.88 7.12 3.48
CA LYS A 146 -19.27 6.56 3.11
C LYS A 146 -19.48 6.10 2.88
#